data_f8ada846c33bd45c13a21f51714a2af1
#
_entry.id   f8ada846c33bd45c13a21f51714a2af1
#
_cell.length_a   1.000
_cell.length_b   1.000
_cell.length_c   1.000
_cell.angle_alpha   90.00
_cell.angle_beta   90.00
_cell.angle_gamma   90.00
#
_symmetry.space_group_name_H-M   'P 1'
#
loop_
_entity.id
_entity.type
_entity.pdbx_description
1 polymer ?
#
loop_
_entity_poly.entity_id
_entity_poly.type
_entity_poly.pdbx_seq_one_letter_code
_entity_poly.pdbx_strand_id
1 'polypeptide(L)'
;MSPIDRRRVAQNFGRAAARYDQLSQLQREAREELLDRLTPLQLKPDRILDIGAGTGHGARELKRRFPRAEVVAIDLALPMLEQARRQQGWFRPFRRVVADAAALPLADASVDLIFSNLCVQWCPDLRQTFAEWGRVLRPGALALFSSFGLDSLQQLRQSWAAVDAHPHLIDFLHIQQIGDAALKAGLSNPVLDRDLLQRRTPDALTLMRELKQLGAGNAASERARGLTGKRALAKMQA
;
A
#
# COMPACT_ATOMS: atom_id res chain seq x y z
N MET A 1 -9.29 2.00 -16.02
CA MET A 1 -8.70 1.14 -14.96
C MET A 1 -9.63 -0.01 -14.66
N SER A 2 -9.12 -1.23 -14.66
CA SER A 2 -9.92 -2.39 -14.20
C SER A 2 -10.22 -2.24 -12.71
N PRO A 3 -11.49 -2.42 -12.29
CA PRO A 3 -11.87 -2.34 -10.89
C PRO A 3 -11.04 -3.32 -10.03
N ILE A 4 -10.65 -2.91 -8.84
CA ILE A 4 -9.88 -3.75 -7.90
C ILE A 4 -10.86 -4.51 -6.99
N ASP A 5 -10.67 -5.82 -6.89
CA ASP A 5 -11.41 -6.69 -5.97
C ASP A 5 -10.78 -6.64 -4.56
N ARG A 6 -11.33 -5.80 -3.67
CA ARG A 6 -10.85 -5.62 -2.29
C ARG A 6 -10.85 -6.90 -1.46
N ARG A 7 -11.85 -7.78 -1.66
CA ARG A 7 -11.91 -9.07 -0.96
C ARG A 7 -10.71 -9.93 -1.33
N ARG A 8 -10.36 -9.92 -2.61
CA ARG A 8 -9.20 -10.64 -3.11
C ARG A 8 -7.89 -10.05 -2.61
N VAL A 9 -7.77 -8.73 -2.55
CA VAL A 9 -6.62 -8.04 -1.92
C VAL A 9 -6.45 -8.54 -0.50
N ALA A 10 -7.49 -8.46 0.34
CA ALA A 10 -7.44 -8.93 1.73
C ALA A 10 -7.07 -10.43 1.85
N GLN A 11 -7.62 -11.28 0.98
CA GLN A 11 -7.30 -12.71 0.95
C GLN A 11 -5.85 -12.99 0.56
N ASN A 12 -5.35 -12.29 -0.48
CA ASN A 12 -3.99 -12.49 -0.97
C ASN A 12 -2.96 -12.09 0.10
N PHE A 13 -3.10 -10.90 0.66
CA PHE A 13 -2.22 -10.43 1.74
C PHE A 13 -2.39 -11.25 3.02
N GLY A 14 -3.62 -11.66 3.36
CA GLY A 14 -3.86 -12.53 4.50
C GLY A 14 -3.12 -13.88 4.40
N ARG A 15 -3.08 -14.50 3.21
CA ARG A 15 -2.32 -15.75 2.97
C ARG A 15 -0.80 -15.53 3.05
N ALA A 16 -0.33 -14.34 2.67
CA ALA A 16 1.07 -13.98 2.67
C ALA A 16 1.61 -13.59 4.06
N ALA A 17 0.75 -13.25 5.01
CA ALA A 17 1.09 -12.57 6.27
C ALA A 17 2.26 -13.22 7.02
N ALA A 18 2.30 -14.56 7.11
CA ALA A 18 3.35 -15.28 7.85
C ALA A 18 4.75 -15.17 7.21
N ARG A 19 4.84 -14.91 5.89
CA ARG A 19 6.09 -14.82 5.14
C ARG A 19 6.37 -13.43 4.60
N TYR A 20 5.45 -12.50 4.79
CA TYR A 20 5.48 -11.16 4.20
C TYR A 20 6.80 -10.45 4.48
N ASP A 21 7.28 -10.45 5.71
CA ASP A 21 8.47 -9.71 6.11
C ASP A 21 9.77 -10.23 5.46
N GLN A 22 9.81 -11.51 5.10
CA GLN A 22 10.95 -12.11 4.42
C GLN A 22 11.04 -11.67 2.94
N LEU A 23 9.91 -11.29 2.34
CA LEU A 23 9.78 -10.99 0.92
C LEU A 23 9.60 -9.49 0.64
N SER A 24 9.31 -8.68 1.67
CA SER A 24 8.92 -7.28 1.56
C SER A 24 10.08 -6.28 1.59
N GLN A 25 11.22 -6.62 0.94
CA GLN A 25 12.40 -5.75 0.92
C GLN A 25 12.08 -4.39 0.28
N LEU A 26 11.45 -4.36 -0.90
CA LEU A 26 11.06 -3.12 -1.57
C LEU A 26 10.12 -2.28 -0.71
N GLN A 27 9.14 -2.92 -0.05
CA GLN A 27 8.21 -2.23 0.85
C GLN A 27 8.92 -1.65 2.07
N ARG A 28 10.00 -2.28 2.52
CA ARG A 28 10.85 -1.78 3.60
C ARG A 28 11.61 -0.53 3.15
N GLU A 29 12.29 -0.60 2.01
CA GLU A 29 13.03 0.51 1.44
C GLU A 29 12.11 1.73 1.22
N ALA A 30 10.96 1.54 0.55
CA ALA A 30 9.98 2.60 0.34
C ALA A 30 9.43 3.19 1.65
N ARG A 31 9.26 2.36 2.69
CA ARG A 31 8.82 2.83 4.00
C ARG A 31 9.89 3.67 4.69
N GLU A 32 11.14 3.25 4.64
CA GLU A 32 12.27 3.98 5.24
C GLU A 32 12.40 5.35 4.59
N GLU A 33 12.40 5.44 3.27
CA GLU A 33 12.41 6.70 2.54
C GLU A 33 11.19 7.59 2.90
N LEU A 34 10.00 6.99 3.00
CA LEU A 34 8.79 7.72 3.38
C LEU A 34 8.88 8.26 4.83
N LEU A 35 9.42 7.48 5.76
CA LEU A 35 9.63 7.90 7.15
C LEU A 35 10.67 9.01 7.26
N ASP A 36 11.70 9.01 6.41
CA ASP A 36 12.73 10.04 6.40
C ASP A 36 12.19 11.40 5.99
N ARG A 37 11.15 11.45 5.18
CA ARG A 37 10.41 12.69 4.84
C ARG A 37 9.74 13.35 6.04
N LEU A 38 9.51 12.61 7.13
CA LEU A 38 9.02 13.19 8.40
C LEU A 38 10.14 13.88 9.20
N THR A 39 11.43 13.64 8.87
CA THR A 39 12.55 14.12 9.67
C THR A 39 12.66 15.65 9.73
N PRO A 40 12.52 16.39 8.62
CA PRO A 40 12.58 17.85 8.65
C PRO A 40 11.33 18.50 9.26
N LEU A 41 10.25 17.72 9.46
CA LEU A 41 8.98 18.23 9.95
C LEU A 41 8.96 18.18 11.49
N GLN A 42 8.72 19.32 12.12
CA GLN A 42 8.61 19.42 13.58
C GLN A 42 7.22 19.01 14.08
N LEU A 43 6.79 17.80 13.72
CA LEU A 43 5.48 17.27 14.07
C LEU A 43 5.43 16.85 15.55
N LYS A 44 4.30 17.13 16.19
CA LYS A 44 3.95 16.64 17.53
C LYS A 44 2.55 16.02 17.50
N PRO A 45 2.37 14.91 16.79
CA PRO A 45 1.04 14.30 16.65
C PRO A 45 0.61 13.66 17.97
N ASP A 46 -0.68 13.82 18.33
CA ASP A 46 -1.31 13.06 19.40
C ASP A 46 -1.83 11.73 18.88
N ARG A 47 -2.35 11.69 17.63
CA ARG A 47 -2.85 10.46 17.01
C ARG A 47 -2.35 10.30 15.58
N ILE A 48 -1.82 9.10 15.29
CA ILE A 48 -1.27 8.70 13.99
C ILE A 48 -2.01 7.47 13.48
N LEU A 49 -2.39 7.47 12.20
CA LEU A 49 -2.86 6.28 11.51
C LEU A 49 -1.75 5.74 10.59
N ASP A 50 -1.51 4.43 10.67
CA ASP A 50 -0.76 3.67 9.68
C ASP A 50 -1.76 2.87 8.84
N ILE A 51 -2.07 3.34 7.62
CA ILE A 51 -3.11 2.77 6.75
C ILE A 51 -2.45 1.81 5.74
N GLY A 52 -2.97 0.57 5.68
CA GLY A 52 -2.31 -0.53 4.99
C GLY A 52 -1.09 -1.01 5.78
N ALA A 53 -1.21 -1.07 7.10
CA ALA A 53 -0.12 -1.30 8.04
C ALA A 53 0.58 -2.66 7.87
N GLY A 54 -0.07 -3.63 7.21
CA GLY A 54 0.46 -4.97 7.01
C GLY A 54 0.86 -5.61 8.35
N THR A 55 2.09 -6.07 8.43
CA THR A 55 2.67 -6.69 9.65
C THR A 55 3.13 -5.68 10.71
N GLY A 56 2.75 -4.39 10.56
CA GLY A 56 2.91 -3.35 11.58
C GLY A 56 4.31 -2.74 11.69
N HIS A 57 5.15 -2.90 10.69
CA HIS A 57 6.50 -2.28 10.70
C HIS A 57 6.43 -0.75 10.72
N GLY A 58 5.54 -0.14 9.91
CA GLY A 58 5.30 1.31 9.92
C GLY A 58 4.83 1.79 11.28
N ALA A 59 3.80 1.15 11.83
CA ALA A 59 3.26 1.50 13.14
C ALA A 59 4.31 1.43 14.26
N ARG A 60 5.21 0.43 14.25
CA ARG A 60 6.32 0.33 15.22
C ARG A 60 7.30 1.49 15.10
N GLU A 61 7.71 1.83 13.88
CA GLU A 61 8.63 2.94 13.66
C GLU A 61 8.01 4.29 14.03
N LEU A 62 6.74 4.50 13.67
CA LEU A 62 5.99 5.68 14.07
C LEU A 62 5.86 5.78 15.60
N LYS A 63 5.59 4.66 16.28
CA LYS A 63 5.53 4.63 17.75
C LYS A 63 6.90 4.84 18.42
N ARG A 64 7.98 4.42 17.76
CA ARG A 64 9.34 4.68 18.21
C ARG A 64 9.70 6.17 18.08
N ARG A 65 9.33 6.78 16.96
CA ARG A 65 9.59 8.18 16.62
C ARG A 65 8.73 9.15 17.44
N PHE A 66 7.45 8.78 17.63
CA PHE A 66 6.47 9.57 18.38
C PHE A 66 5.96 8.79 19.59
N PRO A 67 6.76 8.64 20.66
CA PRO A 67 6.43 7.73 21.77
C PRO A 67 5.18 8.13 22.55
N ARG A 68 4.79 9.41 22.53
CA ARG A 68 3.58 9.92 23.19
C ARG A 68 2.33 9.76 22.34
N ALA A 69 2.47 9.68 21.01
CA ALA A 69 1.34 9.55 20.11
C ALA A 69 0.59 8.23 20.30
N GLU A 70 -0.72 8.25 20.16
CA GLU A 70 -1.52 7.05 19.92
C GLU A 70 -1.35 6.63 18.47
N VAL A 71 -0.77 5.47 18.22
CA VAL A 71 -0.63 4.91 16.87
C VAL A 71 -1.68 3.84 16.65
N VAL A 72 -2.41 3.95 15.54
CA VAL A 72 -3.44 2.99 15.13
C VAL A 72 -3.05 2.40 13.78
N ALA A 73 -2.76 1.11 13.76
CA ALA A 73 -2.50 0.33 12.55
C ALA A 73 -3.81 -0.14 11.95
N ILE A 74 -4.07 0.22 10.71
CA ILE A 74 -5.28 -0.13 9.96
C ILE A 74 -4.89 -1.00 8.77
N ASP A 75 -5.55 -2.14 8.61
CA ASP A 75 -5.40 -3.01 7.46
C ASP A 75 -6.71 -3.72 7.15
N LEU A 76 -6.93 -4.04 5.88
CA LEU A 76 -8.10 -4.78 5.44
C LEU A 76 -7.98 -6.29 5.73
N ALA A 77 -6.75 -6.80 5.84
CA ALA A 77 -6.43 -8.21 6.05
C ALA A 77 -6.17 -8.50 7.54
N LEU A 78 -7.13 -9.07 8.25
CA LEU A 78 -6.98 -9.46 9.66
C LEU A 78 -5.69 -10.27 9.94
N PRO A 79 -5.28 -11.28 9.12
CA PRO A 79 -4.06 -12.02 9.38
C PRO A 79 -2.78 -11.16 9.40
N MET A 80 -2.75 -10.05 8.65
CA MET A 80 -1.65 -9.08 8.71
C MET A 80 -1.57 -8.42 10.10
N LEU A 81 -2.69 -7.97 10.63
CA LEU A 81 -2.76 -7.36 11.96
C LEU A 81 -2.51 -8.35 13.10
N GLU A 82 -2.86 -9.62 12.91
CA GLU A 82 -2.48 -10.70 13.84
C GLU A 82 -0.97 -10.90 13.87
N GLN A 83 -0.31 -10.87 12.71
CA GLN A 83 1.15 -10.91 12.63
C GLN A 83 1.78 -9.66 13.26
N ALA A 84 1.21 -8.48 13.00
CA ALA A 84 1.61 -7.23 13.66
C ALA A 84 1.52 -7.33 15.19
N ARG A 85 0.47 -7.97 15.71
CA ARG A 85 0.31 -8.23 17.15
C ARG A 85 1.42 -9.13 17.72
N ARG A 86 1.79 -10.19 17.01
CA ARG A 86 2.84 -11.13 17.44
C ARG A 86 4.21 -10.47 17.51
N GLN A 87 4.44 -9.49 16.63
CA GLN A 87 5.72 -8.77 16.52
C GLN A 87 5.77 -7.49 17.36
N GLN A 88 4.66 -7.11 17.97
CA GLN A 88 4.56 -5.90 18.77
C GLN A 88 5.30 -6.07 20.10
N GLY A 89 6.19 -5.15 20.41
CA GLY A 89 6.88 -5.11 21.70
C GLY A 89 5.95 -4.66 22.85
N TRP A 90 6.25 -5.09 24.08
CA TRP A 90 5.46 -4.78 25.28
C TRP A 90 5.51 -3.28 25.67
N PHE A 91 6.63 -2.63 25.44
CA PHE A 91 6.85 -1.27 25.95
C PHE A 91 6.24 -0.14 25.10
N ARG A 92 5.89 -0.41 23.86
CA ARG A 92 5.38 0.61 22.92
C ARG A 92 4.24 0.04 22.09
N PRO A 93 3.10 -0.26 22.71
CA PRO A 93 1.97 -0.83 22.00
C PRO A 93 1.34 0.17 21.04
N PHE A 94 0.79 -0.35 19.95
CA PHE A 94 -0.08 0.39 19.04
C PHE A 94 -1.40 -0.36 18.90
N ARG A 95 -2.48 0.37 18.59
CA ARG A 95 -3.79 -0.23 18.33
C ARG A 95 -3.86 -0.83 16.94
N ARG A 96 -4.74 -1.79 16.73
CA ARG A 96 -4.96 -2.47 15.44
C ARG A 96 -6.45 -2.52 15.17
N VAL A 97 -6.83 -2.09 13.96
CA VAL A 97 -8.22 -2.02 13.54
C VAL A 97 -8.34 -2.59 12.13
N VAL A 98 -9.21 -3.59 11.94
CA VAL A 98 -9.55 -4.07 10.60
C VAL A 98 -10.53 -3.09 9.99
N ALA A 99 -10.11 -2.35 8.98
CA ALA A 99 -10.96 -1.40 8.28
C ALA A 99 -10.48 -1.16 6.85
N ASP A 100 -11.38 -0.62 6.04
CA ASP A 100 -11.09 -0.14 4.70
C ASP A 100 -10.50 1.28 4.79
N ALA A 101 -9.49 1.57 3.99
CA ALA A 101 -8.90 2.91 3.87
C ALA A 101 -9.92 3.98 3.43
N ALA A 102 -10.99 3.58 2.75
CA ALA A 102 -12.07 4.44 2.28
C ALA A 102 -13.29 4.49 3.23
N ALA A 103 -13.21 3.84 4.41
CA ALA A 103 -14.27 3.81 5.43
C ALA A 103 -13.65 3.56 6.81
N LEU A 104 -13.11 4.61 7.41
CA LEU A 104 -12.38 4.55 8.67
C LEU A 104 -13.33 4.67 9.87
N PRO A 105 -13.27 3.77 10.87
CA PRO A 105 -14.13 3.81 12.05
C PRO A 105 -13.63 4.84 13.08
N LEU A 106 -13.47 6.08 12.65
CA LEU A 106 -12.92 7.18 13.43
C LEU A 106 -13.79 8.42 13.27
N ALA A 107 -13.81 9.25 14.31
CA ALA A 107 -14.51 10.55 14.28
C ALA A 107 -13.82 11.53 13.32
N ASP A 108 -14.60 12.51 12.84
CA ASP A 108 -14.09 13.61 12.06
C ASP A 108 -13.03 14.39 12.84
N ALA A 109 -12.06 14.97 12.16
CA ALA A 109 -11.02 15.82 12.71
C ALA A 109 -10.36 15.26 13.99
N SER A 110 -10.01 13.97 13.98
CA SER A 110 -9.49 13.26 15.16
C SER A 110 -8.06 12.78 15.01
N VAL A 111 -7.41 13.00 13.86
CA VAL A 111 -6.09 12.45 13.49
C VAL A 111 -5.14 13.57 13.10
N ASP A 112 -3.88 13.50 13.53
CA ASP A 112 -2.85 14.51 13.24
C ASP A 112 -1.91 14.10 12.12
N LEU A 113 -1.76 12.80 11.89
CA LEU A 113 -0.91 12.25 10.83
C LEU A 113 -1.51 10.95 10.28
N ILE A 114 -1.69 10.90 8.97
CA ILE A 114 -1.88 9.66 8.23
C ILE A 114 -0.55 9.30 7.57
N PHE A 115 -0.10 8.08 7.81
CA PHE A 115 1.02 7.43 7.15
C PHE A 115 0.49 6.22 6.37
N SER A 116 0.90 6.05 5.11
CA SER A 116 0.46 4.91 4.31
C SER A 116 1.53 4.51 3.30
N ASN A 117 2.14 3.34 3.48
CA ASN A 117 3.20 2.88 2.61
C ASN A 117 2.68 1.81 1.63
N LEU A 118 2.72 2.13 0.33
CA LEU A 118 2.36 1.21 -0.77
C LEU A 118 0.97 0.53 -0.57
N CYS A 119 -0.02 1.31 -0.12
CA CYS A 119 -1.40 0.86 0.06
C CYS A 119 -2.35 1.47 -0.99
N VAL A 120 -2.14 2.73 -1.36
CA VAL A 120 -3.07 3.54 -2.16
C VAL A 120 -3.39 2.90 -3.51
N GLN A 121 -2.47 2.20 -4.14
CA GLN A 121 -2.70 1.47 -5.39
C GLN A 121 -3.74 0.34 -5.28
N TRP A 122 -4.10 -0.08 -4.08
CA TRP A 122 -5.12 -1.10 -3.82
C TRP A 122 -6.50 -0.51 -3.56
N CYS A 123 -6.61 0.82 -3.52
CA CYS A 123 -7.87 1.53 -3.31
C CYS A 123 -8.57 1.73 -4.67
N PRO A 124 -9.77 1.18 -4.88
CA PRO A 124 -10.44 1.25 -6.19
C PRO A 124 -10.91 2.66 -6.54
N ASP A 125 -11.21 3.48 -5.55
CA ASP A 125 -11.62 4.87 -5.69
C ASP A 125 -10.76 5.78 -4.79
N LEU A 126 -9.77 6.44 -5.39
CA LEU A 126 -8.88 7.34 -4.66
C LEU A 126 -9.60 8.58 -4.16
N ARG A 127 -10.59 9.08 -4.90
CA ARG A 127 -11.34 10.26 -4.47
C ARG A 127 -12.11 9.97 -3.19
N GLN A 128 -12.80 8.83 -3.12
CA GLN A 128 -13.48 8.38 -1.91
C GLN A 128 -12.47 8.16 -0.76
N THR A 129 -11.35 7.50 -1.05
CA THR A 129 -10.30 7.22 -0.06
C THR A 129 -9.74 8.52 0.53
N PHE A 130 -9.38 9.48 -0.31
CA PHE A 130 -8.82 10.75 0.15
C PHE A 130 -9.86 11.66 0.81
N ALA A 131 -11.14 11.60 0.40
CA ALA A 131 -12.21 12.30 1.10
C ALA A 131 -12.38 11.76 2.52
N GLU A 132 -12.30 10.44 2.71
CA GLU A 132 -12.34 9.80 4.02
C GLU A 132 -11.13 10.19 4.88
N TRP A 133 -9.93 10.26 4.27
CA TRP A 133 -8.72 10.75 4.97
C TRP A 133 -8.88 12.21 5.38
N GLY A 134 -9.40 13.07 4.49
CA GLY A 134 -9.69 14.47 4.79
C GLY A 134 -10.72 14.63 5.92
N ARG A 135 -11.72 13.74 5.98
CA ARG A 135 -12.73 13.75 7.06
C ARG A 135 -12.10 13.51 8.44
N VAL A 136 -11.22 12.52 8.55
CA VAL A 136 -10.62 12.16 9.85
C VAL A 136 -9.45 13.04 10.24
N LEU A 137 -8.76 13.67 9.28
CA LEU A 137 -7.65 14.58 9.55
C LEU A 137 -8.15 15.87 10.20
N ARG A 138 -7.42 16.33 11.20
CA ARG A 138 -7.61 17.68 11.77
C ARG A 138 -7.21 18.76 10.76
N PRO A 139 -7.75 19.96 10.84
CA PRO A 139 -7.23 21.09 10.08
C PRO A 139 -5.72 21.28 10.33
N GLY A 140 -4.93 21.38 9.26
CA GLY A 140 -3.48 21.49 9.33
C GLY A 140 -2.72 20.20 9.59
N ALA A 141 -3.41 19.06 9.69
CA ALA A 141 -2.80 17.74 9.79
C ALA A 141 -2.19 17.27 8.45
N LEU A 142 -1.36 16.24 8.48
CA LEU A 142 -0.59 15.75 7.34
C LEU A 142 -1.06 14.34 6.92
N ALA A 143 -1.24 14.13 5.61
CA ALA A 143 -1.26 12.81 5.01
C ALA A 143 0.06 12.57 4.24
N LEU A 144 0.81 11.55 4.62
CA LEU A 144 2.05 11.14 3.97
C LEU A 144 1.90 9.71 3.46
N PHE A 145 2.04 9.50 2.16
CA PHE A 145 1.85 8.18 1.58
C PHE A 145 2.73 7.92 0.37
N SER A 146 2.95 6.65 0.08
CA SER A 146 3.60 6.17 -1.14
C SER A 146 2.66 5.27 -1.96
N SER A 147 2.88 5.24 -3.26
CA SER A 147 2.18 4.38 -4.21
C SER A 147 3.10 3.96 -5.34
N PHE A 148 2.81 2.85 -6.00
CA PHE A 148 3.46 2.55 -7.27
C PHE A 148 3.01 3.56 -8.34
N GLY A 149 3.99 4.04 -9.12
CA GLY A 149 3.76 4.89 -10.28
C GLY A 149 3.59 4.09 -11.57
N LEU A 150 3.24 4.78 -12.65
CA LEU A 150 2.90 4.21 -13.96
C LEU A 150 3.99 3.29 -14.53
N ASP A 151 5.26 3.62 -14.29
CA ASP A 151 6.41 2.86 -14.81
C ASP A 151 6.75 1.61 -13.99
N SER A 152 6.05 1.40 -12.87
CA SER A 152 6.28 0.24 -12.03
C SER A 152 5.90 -1.05 -12.75
N LEU A 153 6.80 -2.04 -12.68
CA LEU A 153 6.64 -3.34 -13.35
C LEU A 153 6.46 -3.25 -14.88
N GLN A 154 6.99 -2.17 -15.50
CA GLN A 154 6.82 -1.90 -16.94
C GLN A 154 7.27 -3.09 -17.80
N GLN A 155 8.43 -3.68 -17.53
CA GLN A 155 8.95 -4.83 -18.28
C GLN A 155 8.02 -6.02 -18.21
N LEU A 156 7.49 -6.35 -17.01
CA LEU A 156 6.54 -7.44 -16.85
C LEU A 156 5.21 -7.14 -17.57
N ARG A 157 4.76 -5.89 -17.57
CA ARG A 157 3.56 -5.45 -18.31
C ARG A 157 3.74 -5.62 -19.81
N GLN A 158 4.91 -5.20 -20.35
CA GLN A 158 5.25 -5.34 -21.77
C GLN A 158 5.35 -6.82 -22.18
N SER A 159 5.98 -7.65 -21.37
CA SER A 159 6.06 -9.10 -21.62
C SER A 159 4.68 -9.74 -21.73
N TRP A 160 3.73 -9.36 -20.86
CA TRP A 160 2.36 -9.86 -20.91
C TRP A 160 1.56 -9.30 -22.08
N ALA A 161 1.74 -8.04 -22.45
CA ALA A 161 1.07 -7.43 -23.61
C ALA A 161 1.42 -8.14 -24.93
N ALA A 162 2.59 -8.77 -25.02
CA ALA A 162 2.99 -9.61 -26.16
C ALA A 162 2.23 -10.96 -26.20
N VAL A 163 1.60 -11.40 -25.11
CA VAL A 163 0.91 -12.70 -25.01
C VAL A 163 -0.57 -12.59 -25.34
N ASP A 164 -1.27 -11.70 -24.63
CA ASP A 164 -2.71 -11.49 -24.79
C ASP A 164 -3.13 -10.09 -24.28
N ALA A 165 -4.42 -9.77 -24.43
CA ALA A 165 -4.99 -8.47 -24.03
C ALA A 165 -5.60 -8.48 -22.61
N HIS A 166 -5.45 -9.56 -21.84
CA HIS A 166 -6.01 -9.62 -20.50
C HIS A 166 -5.16 -8.84 -19.48
N PRO A 167 -5.77 -8.22 -18.45
CA PRO A 167 -5.02 -7.58 -17.40
C PRO A 167 -4.32 -8.62 -16.51
N HIS A 168 -3.00 -8.71 -16.60
CA HIS A 168 -2.15 -9.58 -15.77
C HIS A 168 -1.63 -8.88 -14.51
N LEU A 169 -1.67 -7.54 -14.49
CA LEU A 169 -1.31 -6.68 -13.38
C LEU A 169 -2.43 -5.67 -13.15
N ILE A 170 -2.49 -5.10 -11.95
CA ILE A 170 -3.33 -3.93 -11.70
C ILE A 170 -2.75 -2.72 -12.44
N ASP A 171 -3.61 -1.76 -12.78
CA ASP A 171 -3.17 -0.50 -13.35
C ASP A 171 -2.63 0.42 -12.26
N PHE A 172 -1.48 1.03 -12.52
CA PHE A 172 -0.94 2.09 -11.67
C PHE A 172 -1.29 3.46 -12.26
N LEU A 173 -1.50 4.42 -11.38
CA LEU A 173 -1.86 5.78 -11.78
C LEU A 173 -0.62 6.64 -12.04
N HIS A 174 -0.79 7.60 -12.93
CA HIS A 174 0.19 8.68 -13.08
C HIS A 174 0.18 9.55 -11.82
N ILE A 175 1.35 10.06 -11.43
CA ILE A 175 1.51 10.88 -10.23
C ILE A 175 0.54 12.08 -10.19
N GLN A 176 0.32 12.72 -11.34
CA GLN A 176 -0.65 13.83 -11.47
C GLN A 176 -2.08 13.39 -11.17
N GLN A 177 -2.50 12.20 -11.60
CA GLN A 177 -3.84 11.68 -11.34
C GLN A 177 -4.06 11.47 -9.83
N ILE A 178 -3.02 11.04 -9.10
CA ILE A 178 -3.05 10.89 -7.65
C ILE A 178 -3.19 12.27 -6.98
N GLY A 179 -2.38 13.25 -7.41
CA GLY A 179 -2.45 14.62 -6.92
C GLY A 179 -3.81 15.29 -7.17
N ASP A 180 -4.34 15.13 -8.39
CA ASP A 180 -5.67 15.63 -8.76
C ASP A 180 -6.78 14.99 -7.92
N ALA A 181 -6.68 13.69 -7.65
CA ALA A 181 -7.64 12.99 -6.79
C ALA A 181 -7.60 13.53 -5.35
N ALA A 182 -6.41 13.82 -4.82
CA ALA A 182 -6.22 14.40 -3.49
C ALA A 182 -6.85 15.82 -3.42
N LEU A 183 -6.55 16.67 -4.41
CA LEU A 183 -7.15 18.02 -4.48
C LEU A 183 -8.67 17.99 -4.60
N LYS A 184 -9.21 17.14 -5.49
CA LYS A 184 -10.66 16.97 -5.66
C LYS A 184 -11.36 16.40 -4.42
N ALA A 185 -10.64 15.73 -3.56
CA ALA A 185 -11.12 15.21 -2.28
C ALA A 185 -10.99 16.23 -1.13
N GLY A 186 -10.45 17.42 -1.38
CA GLY A 186 -10.31 18.50 -0.38
C GLY A 186 -9.00 18.48 0.40
N LEU A 187 -8.04 17.60 0.06
CA LEU A 187 -6.69 17.69 0.61
C LEU A 187 -5.94 18.85 -0.05
N SER A 188 -5.42 19.77 0.76
CA SER A 188 -4.72 20.94 0.26
C SER A 188 -3.22 20.73 0.11
N ASN A 189 -2.61 21.50 -0.77
CA ASN A 189 -1.15 21.59 -0.95
C ASN A 189 -0.45 20.22 -1.16
N PRO A 190 -0.88 19.38 -2.12
CA PRO A 190 -0.20 18.13 -2.38
C PRO A 190 1.22 18.39 -2.90
N VAL A 191 2.21 17.78 -2.26
CA VAL A 191 3.60 17.72 -2.74
C VAL A 191 3.81 16.33 -3.31
N LEU A 192 4.19 16.29 -4.59
CA LEU A 192 4.38 15.06 -5.34
C LEU A 192 5.86 14.85 -5.62
N ASP A 193 6.37 13.70 -5.24
CA ASP A 193 7.76 13.30 -5.44
C ASP A 193 7.82 11.91 -6.08
N ARG A 194 8.91 11.60 -6.76
CA ARG A 194 9.09 10.33 -7.47
C ARG A 194 10.48 9.77 -7.22
N ASP A 195 10.51 8.57 -6.63
CA ASP A 195 11.73 7.79 -6.44
C ASP A 195 11.75 6.59 -7.37
N LEU A 196 12.93 6.15 -7.76
CA LEU A 196 13.13 4.97 -8.59
C LEU A 196 13.82 3.87 -7.78
N LEU A 197 13.03 2.90 -7.33
CA LEU A 197 13.53 1.70 -6.68
C LEU A 197 13.69 0.59 -7.74
N GLN A 198 14.93 0.17 -7.98
CA GLN A 198 15.23 -0.88 -8.95
C GLN A 198 15.43 -2.22 -8.25
N ARG A 199 14.71 -3.24 -8.71
CA ARG A 199 14.92 -4.62 -8.27
C ARG A 199 15.29 -5.49 -9.47
N ARG A 200 16.37 -6.24 -9.33
CA ARG A 200 16.78 -7.23 -10.33
C ARG A 200 16.30 -8.62 -9.92
N THR A 201 15.64 -9.31 -10.84
CA THR A 201 15.24 -10.72 -10.68
C THR A 201 15.83 -11.52 -11.84
N PRO A 202 16.12 -12.83 -11.64
CA PRO A 202 16.69 -13.66 -12.70
C PRO A 202 15.83 -13.75 -13.95
N ASP A 203 14.51 -13.81 -13.77
CA ASP A 203 13.53 -13.97 -14.83
C ASP A 203 12.13 -13.48 -14.39
N ALA A 204 11.23 -13.31 -15.35
CA ALA A 204 9.86 -12.85 -15.12
C ALA A 204 9.03 -13.83 -14.27
N LEU A 205 9.26 -15.14 -14.37
CA LEU A 205 8.52 -16.13 -13.56
C LEU A 205 8.91 -16.04 -12.07
N THR A 206 10.19 -15.79 -11.80
CA THR A 206 10.67 -15.55 -10.43
C THR A 206 10.01 -14.30 -9.84
N LEU A 207 9.98 -13.20 -10.60
CA LEU A 207 9.28 -11.98 -10.18
C LEU A 207 7.80 -12.24 -9.90
N MET A 208 7.11 -12.96 -10.78
CA MET A 208 5.69 -13.29 -10.59
C MET A 208 5.44 -14.17 -9.35
N ARG A 209 6.33 -15.13 -9.08
CA ARG A 209 6.25 -15.96 -7.86
C ARG A 209 6.46 -15.12 -6.61
N GLU A 210 7.46 -14.23 -6.61
CA GLU A 210 7.70 -13.30 -5.51
C GLU A 210 6.50 -12.39 -5.25
N LEU A 211 5.94 -11.75 -6.29
CA LEU A 211 4.73 -10.93 -6.18
C LEU A 211 3.54 -11.73 -5.62
N LYS A 212 3.35 -12.96 -6.08
CA LYS A 212 2.28 -13.84 -5.57
C LYS A 212 2.51 -14.23 -4.11
N GLN A 213 3.74 -14.56 -3.73
CA GLN A 213 4.11 -14.93 -2.36
C GLN A 213 3.99 -13.75 -1.39
N LEU A 214 4.26 -12.53 -1.87
CA LEU A 214 4.10 -11.28 -1.14
C LEU A 214 2.61 -10.90 -0.94
N GLY A 215 1.69 -11.55 -1.65
CA GLY A 215 0.27 -11.18 -1.65
C GLY A 215 -0.09 -10.11 -2.68
N ALA A 216 0.88 -9.58 -3.41
CA ALA A 216 0.70 -8.57 -4.46
C ALA A 216 0.29 -9.18 -5.82
N GLY A 217 -0.37 -10.33 -5.81
CA GLY A 217 -0.92 -10.95 -7.02
C GLY A 217 -2.04 -10.12 -7.63
N ASN A 218 -2.33 -10.40 -8.92
CA ASN A 218 -3.34 -9.66 -9.66
C ASN A 218 -4.73 -9.71 -8.99
N ALA A 219 -5.22 -8.55 -8.56
CA ALA A 219 -6.54 -8.36 -7.96
C ALA A 219 -7.51 -7.59 -8.88
N ALA A 220 -7.18 -7.42 -10.18
CA ALA A 220 -8.11 -6.86 -11.16
C ALA A 220 -9.36 -7.75 -11.29
N SER A 221 -10.55 -7.16 -11.28
CA SER A 221 -11.81 -7.93 -11.39
C SER A 221 -11.98 -8.57 -12.78
N GLU A 222 -11.42 -7.95 -13.82
CA GLU A 222 -11.47 -8.38 -15.22
C GLU A 222 -10.34 -9.36 -15.62
N ARG A 223 -9.51 -9.77 -14.65
CA ARG A 223 -8.42 -10.73 -14.92
C ARG A 223 -8.95 -12.04 -15.49
N ALA A 224 -8.13 -12.73 -16.27
CA ALA A 224 -8.40 -14.10 -16.68
C ALA A 224 -8.59 -15.01 -15.45
N ARG A 225 -9.67 -15.82 -15.44
CA ARG A 225 -9.98 -16.75 -14.33
C ARG A 225 -9.43 -18.17 -14.57
N GLY A 226 -8.92 -18.44 -15.78
CA GLY A 226 -8.33 -19.72 -16.15
C GLY A 226 -6.86 -19.88 -15.72
N LEU A 227 -6.33 -21.09 -15.93
CA LEU A 227 -4.90 -21.36 -15.76
C LEU A 227 -4.13 -20.78 -16.95
N THR A 228 -3.02 -20.15 -16.69
CA THR A 228 -2.09 -19.70 -17.72
C THR A 228 -1.37 -20.91 -18.31
N GLY A 229 -1.59 -21.18 -19.61
CA GLY A 229 -0.99 -22.31 -20.30
C GLY A 229 0.54 -22.19 -20.43
N LYS A 230 1.25 -23.33 -20.54
CA LYS A 230 2.71 -23.35 -20.70
C LYS A 230 3.20 -22.53 -21.89
N ARG A 231 2.45 -22.52 -23.01
CA ARG A 231 2.80 -21.72 -24.21
C ARG A 231 2.72 -20.22 -23.95
N ALA A 232 1.73 -19.77 -23.21
CA ALA A 232 1.60 -18.34 -22.82
C ALA A 232 2.75 -17.91 -21.92
N LEU A 233 3.14 -18.75 -20.93
CA LEU A 233 4.29 -18.48 -20.07
C LEU A 233 5.61 -18.45 -20.86
N ALA A 234 5.83 -19.37 -21.80
CA ALA A 234 7.01 -19.37 -22.65
C ALA A 234 7.08 -18.12 -23.54
N LYS A 235 5.93 -17.69 -24.12
CA LYS A 235 5.86 -16.47 -24.91
C LYS A 235 6.13 -15.19 -24.08
N MET A 236 5.67 -15.16 -22.83
CA MET A 236 5.91 -14.04 -21.92
C MET A 236 7.39 -13.90 -21.53
N GLN A 237 8.15 -14.98 -21.52
CA GLN A 237 9.57 -15.01 -21.18
C GLN A 237 10.50 -14.71 -22.37
N ALA A 238 10.03 -14.83 -23.60
CA ALA A 238 10.78 -14.54 -24.83
C ALA A 238 10.88 -13.05 -25.09
#